data_bf0dee22d6970ea38c02f621107561b4
#
_entry.id   bf0dee22d6970ea38c02f621107561b4
#
_cell.length_a   1.000
_cell.length_b   1.000
_cell.length_c   1.000
_cell.angle_alpha   90.00
_cell.angle_beta   90.00
_cell.angle_gamma   90.00
#
_symmetry.space_group_name_H-M   'P 1'
#
loop_
_entity.id
_entity.type
_entity.pdbx_description
1 polymer ?
#
loop_
_entity_poly.entity_id
_entity_poly.type
_entity_poly.pdbx_seq_one_letter_code
_entity_poly.pdbx_strand_id
1 'polypeptide(L)'
;MMPTCLRSLLLACVLTLLAPSADAQCNEYDLMLLCDSADMVDNAVSAAALQCAFNPDPPGCFTAAAVLSLPTMSSGCISCFANETSCALSNCATICAFGSAAACDECVTANCQASFEACAGIVDADEDTHNNICDCDDGNPLQYPGAPGTNEGIDNNCNGMMEVSEIALIACPGDLNGDGIVGVSDLVTFLGAFGCMMDCGPEDFNDDGLVSAADLVYLLGFIGTFC
;
A
#
# COMPACT_ATOMS: atom_id res chain seq x y z
N MET A 1 -36.50 38.84 2.69
CA MET A 1 -37.21 37.74 2.05
C MET A 1 -36.49 37.43 0.76
N MET A 2 -35.66 36.38 0.72
CA MET A 2 -34.99 35.90 -0.50
C MET A 2 -36.01 35.07 -1.31
N PRO A 3 -36.03 35.20 -2.64
CA PRO A 3 -36.99 34.49 -3.47
C PRO A 3 -36.67 32.98 -3.45
N THR A 4 -37.72 32.19 -3.36
CA THR A 4 -37.74 30.71 -3.24
C THR A 4 -37.05 29.98 -4.40
N CYS A 5 -36.73 30.66 -5.50
CA CYS A 5 -36.05 30.10 -6.66
C CYS A 5 -34.55 29.87 -6.44
N LEU A 6 -33.90 30.63 -5.53
CA LEU A 6 -32.46 30.51 -5.26
C LEU A 6 -32.11 29.33 -4.34
N ARG A 7 -33.08 28.86 -3.55
CA ARG A 7 -32.92 27.71 -2.66
C ARG A 7 -32.95 26.37 -3.42
N SER A 8 -33.73 26.29 -4.47
CA SER A 8 -33.82 25.08 -5.31
C SER A 8 -32.56 24.89 -6.19
N LEU A 9 -31.91 25.98 -6.62
CA LEU A 9 -30.67 25.93 -7.41
C LEU A 9 -29.46 25.53 -6.56
N LEU A 10 -29.40 25.96 -5.30
CA LEU A 10 -28.32 25.56 -4.36
C LEU A 10 -28.46 24.10 -3.92
N LEU A 11 -29.69 23.58 -3.78
CA LEU A 11 -29.91 22.17 -3.47
C LEU A 11 -29.60 21.26 -4.66
N ALA A 12 -29.86 21.70 -5.90
CA ALA A 12 -29.52 20.96 -7.10
C ALA A 12 -28.00 20.93 -7.36
N CYS A 13 -27.25 22.00 -7.00
CA CYS A 13 -25.80 22.04 -7.14
C CYS A 13 -25.07 21.20 -6.09
N VAL A 14 -25.65 21.01 -4.89
CA VAL A 14 -25.07 20.15 -3.85
C VAL A 14 -25.36 18.67 -4.12
N LEU A 15 -26.45 18.36 -4.80
CA LEU A 15 -26.80 16.98 -5.20
C LEU A 15 -26.02 16.46 -6.43
N THR A 16 -25.39 17.36 -7.22
CA THR A 16 -24.57 16.96 -8.36
C THR A 16 -23.08 16.76 -7.99
N LEU A 17 -22.68 17.07 -6.74
CA LEU A 17 -21.34 16.81 -6.22
C LEU A 17 -21.22 15.46 -5.48
N LEU A 18 -22.35 14.77 -5.30
CA LEU A 18 -22.39 13.36 -4.96
C LEU A 18 -22.80 12.59 -6.21
N ALA A 19 -21.97 12.62 -7.25
CA ALA A 19 -21.99 11.51 -8.18
C ALA A 19 -21.76 10.25 -7.31
N PRO A 20 -22.63 9.22 -7.38
CA PRO A 20 -22.28 7.96 -6.78
C PRO A 20 -20.92 7.61 -7.38
N SER A 21 -19.92 7.39 -6.54
CA SER A 21 -18.73 6.69 -6.95
C SER A 21 -19.25 5.47 -7.70
N ALA A 22 -18.92 5.33 -8.96
CA ALA A 22 -19.22 4.10 -9.68
C ALA A 22 -18.72 3.00 -8.76
N ASP A 23 -19.62 2.13 -8.26
CA ASP A 23 -19.22 1.08 -7.34
C ASP A 23 -18.05 0.35 -8.00
N ALA A 24 -16.93 0.27 -7.30
CA ALA A 24 -15.76 -0.45 -7.76
C ALA A 24 -16.19 -1.84 -8.23
N GLN A 25 -15.79 -2.22 -9.43
CA GLN A 25 -16.23 -3.48 -10.04
C GLN A 25 -15.36 -4.65 -9.60
N CYS A 26 -14.10 -4.38 -9.16
CA CYS A 26 -13.23 -5.36 -8.53
C CYS A 26 -13.49 -5.36 -7.02
N ASN A 27 -13.64 -6.53 -6.44
CA ASN A 27 -13.74 -6.70 -4.99
C ASN A 27 -12.34 -6.92 -4.39
N GLU A 28 -12.26 -6.92 -3.06
CA GLU A 28 -11.00 -7.10 -2.32
C GLU A 28 -10.23 -8.37 -2.73
N TYR A 29 -10.93 -9.47 -2.99
CA TYR A 29 -10.29 -10.71 -3.46
C TYR A 29 -9.70 -10.55 -4.87
N ASP A 30 -10.38 -9.81 -5.76
CA ASP A 30 -9.87 -9.52 -7.09
C ASP A 30 -8.59 -8.69 -7.02
N LEU A 31 -8.56 -7.66 -6.16
CA LEU A 31 -7.40 -6.81 -5.95
C LEU A 31 -6.22 -7.60 -5.38
N MET A 32 -6.48 -8.47 -4.40
CA MET A 32 -5.45 -9.37 -3.86
C MET A 32 -4.91 -10.32 -4.93
N LEU A 33 -5.76 -10.83 -5.83
CA LEU A 33 -5.34 -11.67 -6.95
C LEU A 33 -4.45 -10.89 -7.93
N LEU A 34 -4.74 -9.61 -8.16
CA LEU A 34 -3.91 -8.73 -8.98
C LEU A 34 -2.53 -8.49 -8.35
N CYS A 35 -2.44 -8.42 -7.02
CA CYS A 35 -1.17 -8.32 -6.32
C CYS A 35 -0.38 -9.63 -6.36
N ASP A 36 -0.96 -10.72 -5.85
CA ASP A 36 -0.25 -11.97 -5.60
C ASP A 36 0.08 -12.75 -6.88
N SER A 37 -0.68 -12.52 -7.95
CA SER A 37 -0.64 -13.32 -9.16
C SER A 37 -0.72 -12.46 -10.44
N ALA A 38 -0.14 -11.27 -10.41
CA ALA A 38 -0.15 -10.32 -11.53
C ALA A 38 0.24 -10.96 -12.86
N ASP A 39 1.34 -11.72 -12.91
CA ASP A 39 1.80 -12.42 -14.11
C ASP A 39 0.74 -13.41 -14.67
N MET A 40 0.01 -14.09 -13.79
CA MET A 40 -1.04 -15.02 -14.20
C MET A 40 -2.23 -14.28 -14.80
N VAL A 41 -2.62 -13.16 -14.18
CA VAL A 41 -3.72 -12.31 -14.65
C VAL A 41 -3.35 -11.69 -15.99
N ASP A 42 -2.16 -11.12 -16.12
CA ASP A 42 -1.66 -10.50 -17.35
C ASP A 42 -1.60 -11.48 -18.50
N ASN A 43 -1.11 -12.71 -18.27
CA ASN A 43 -1.07 -13.74 -19.28
C ASN A 43 -2.48 -14.16 -19.73
N ALA A 44 -3.43 -14.31 -18.79
CA ALA A 44 -4.81 -14.67 -19.09
C ALA A 44 -5.54 -13.56 -19.86
N VAL A 45 -5.38 -12.33 -19.44
CA VAL A 45 -5.95 -11.12 -20.08
C VAL A 45 -5.39 -10.94 -21.49
N SER A 46 -4.07 -11.03 -21.64
CA SER A 46 -3.41 -10.94 -22.95
C SER A 46 -3.84 -12.04 -23.90
N ALA A 47 -3.96 -13.28 -23.43
CA ALA A 47 -4.43 -14.40 -24.25
C ALA A 47 -5.89 -14.20 -24.68
N ALA A 48 -6.76 -13.74 -23.80
CA ALA A 48 -8.16 -13.43 -24.13
C ALA A 48 -8.25 -12.28 -25.13
N ALA A 49 -7.47 -11.23 -24.97
CA ALA A 49 -7.41 -10.08 -25.88
C ALA A 49 -6.97 -10.51 -27.29
N LEU A 50 -5.89 -11.30 -27.40
CA LEU A 50 -5.40 -11.81 -28.69
C LEU A 50 -6.42 -12.73 -29.37
N GLN A 51 -7.07 -13.60 -28.63
CA GLN A 51 -8.10 -14.50 -29.16
C GLN A 51 -9.28 -13.72 -29.73
N CYS A 52 -9.62 -12.58 -29.14
CA CYS A 52 -10.82 -11.82 -29.44
C CYS A 52 -10.58 -10.59 -30.33
N ALA A 53 -9.34 -10.27 -30.67
CA ALA A 53 -8.96 -9.04 -31.41
C ALA A 53 -9.70 -8.85 -32.73
N PHE A 54 -10.07 -9.94 -33.42
CA PHE A 54 -10.79 -9.93 -34.70
C PHE A 54 -12.23 -10.44 -34.60
N ASN A 55 -12.74 -10.58 -33.37
CA ASN A 55 -14.13 -11.01 -33.16
C ASN A 55 -15.09 -9.83 -33.48
N PRO A 56 -16.26 -10.05 -34.08
CA PRO A 56 -17.25 -9.01 -34.31
C PRO A 56 -17.82 -8.40 -33.00
N ASP A 57 -17.71 -9.10 -31.87
CA ASP A 57 -18.00 -8.61 -30.53
C ASP A 57 -16.77 -8.85 -29.63
N PRO A 58 -15.75 -7.97 -29.69
CA PRO A 58 -14.53 -8.17 -28.90
C PRO A 58 -14.77 -8.19 -27.38
N PRO A 59 -15.60 -7.31 -26.77
CA PRO A 59 -15.84 -7.33 -25.32
C PRO A 59 -16.55 -8.59 -24.85
N GLY A 60 -17.56 -9.08 -25.57
CA GLY A 60 -18.28 -10.31 -25.23
C GLY A 60 -17.42 -11.54 -25.36
N CYS A 61 -16.61 -11.60 -26.43
CA CYS A 61 -15.62 -12.67 -26.62
C CYS A 61 -14.58 -12.66 -25.49
N PHE A 62 -14.01 -11.50 -25.17
CA PHE A 62 -13.02 -11.34 -24.11
C PHE A 62 -13.57 -11.81 -22.76
N THR A 63 -14.75 -11.34 -22.38
CA THR A 63 -15.38 -11.74 -21.12
C THR A 63 -15.55 -13.26 -21.03
N ALA A 64 -16.00 -13.91 -22.10
CA ALA A 64 -16.15 -15.36 -22.14
C ALA A 64 -14.82 -16.10 -22.00
N ALA A 65 -13.76 -15.62 -22.67
CA ALA A 65 -12.42 -16.22 -22.60
C ALA A 65 -11.77 -15.98 -21.21
N ALA A 66 -11.89 -14.79 -20.65
CA ALA A 66 -11.31 -14.43 -19.36
C ALA A 66 -11.95 -15.20 -18.20
N VAL A 67 -13.27 -15.37 -18.18
CA VAL A 67 -13.97 -16.19 -17.17
C VAL A 67 -13.46 -17.63 -17.15
N LEU A 68 -13.09 -18.19 -18.29
CA LEU A 68 -12.54 -19.54 -18.36
C LEU A 68 -11.12 -19.64 -17.80
N SER A 69 -10.33 -18.58 -17.97
CA SER A 69 -8.92 -18.53 -17.55
C SER A 69 -8.76 -18.03 -16.11
N LEU A 70 -9.67 -17.19 -15.65
CA LEU A 70 -9.68 -16.57 -14.32
C LEU A 70 -11.01 -16.87 -13.58
N PRO A 71 -11.29 -18.14 -13.27
CA PRO A 71 -12.60 -18.56 -12.75
C PRO A 71 -12.91 -18.02 -11.35
N THR A 72 -11.93 -17.51 -10.63
CA THR A 72 -12.07 -16.95 -9.29
C THR A 72 -12.25 -15.43 -9.30
N MET A 73 -11.92 -14.75 -10.41
CA MET A 73 -12.11 -13.31 -10.55
C MET A 73 -13.60 -12.99 -10.77
N SER A 74 -14.08 -11.93 -10.13
CA SER A 74 -15.47 -11.51 -10.28
C SER A 74 -15.78 -11.05 -11.72
N SER A 75 -17.01 -11.22 -12.14
CA SER A 75 -17.46 -10.77 -13.48
C SER A 75 -17.38 -9.24 -13.63
N GLY A 76 -17.51 -8.49 -12.53
CA GLY A 76 -17.33 -7.04 -12.50
C GLY A 76 -15.91 -6.66 -12.87
N CYS A 77 -14.92 -7.25 -12.20
CA CYS A 77 -13.51 -7.00 -12.47
C CYS A 77 -13.11 -7.42 -13.90
N ILE A 78 -13.57 -8.59 -14.36
CA ILE A 78 -13.36 -9.01 -15.76
C ILE A 78 -13.95 -8.00 -16.76
N SER A 79 -15.06 -7.36 -16.42
CA SER A 79 -15.65 -6.33 -17.31
C SER A 79 -14.77 -5.08 -17.42
N CYS A 80 -14.02 -4.72 -16.37
CA CYS A 80 -13.05 -3.61 -16.43
C CYS A 80 -11.91 -3.93 -17.41
N PHE A 81 -11.36 -5.13 -17.39
CA PHE A 81 -10.37 -5.57 -18.37
C PHE A 81 -10.93 -5.63 -19.80
N ALA A 82 -12.20 -6.05 -19.96
CA ALA A 82 -12.84 -6.04 -21.29
C ALA A 82 -12.98 -4.61 -21.83
N ASN A 83 -13.31 -3.65 -20.98
CA ASN A 83 -13.39 -2.24 -21.34
C ASN A 83 -12.02 -1.64 -21.67
N GLU A 84 -10.98 -1.97 -20.90
CA GLU A 84 -9.60 -1.57 -21.18
C GLU A 84 -9.12 -2.13 -22.52
N THR A 85 -9.35 -3.43 -22.78
CA THR A 85 -9.03 -4.05 -24.06
C THR A 85 -9.73 -3.37 -25.22
N SER A 86 -11.01 -3.01 -25.05
CA SER A 86 -11.79 -2.27 -26.05
C SER A 86 -11.24 -0.86 -26.30
N CYS A 87 -10.81 -0.19 -25.21
CA CYS A 87 -10.12 1.10 -25.29
C CYS A 87 -8.81 0.99 -26.04
N ALA A 88 -7.97 0.00 -25.71
CA ALA A 88 -6.69 -0.23 -26.38
C ALA A 88 -6.86 -0.54 -27.86
N LEU A 89 -7.84 -1.35 -28.24
CA LEU A 89 -8.17 -1.61 -29.65
C LEU A 89 -8.63 -0.35 -30.39
N SER A 90 -9.35 0.54 -29.71
CA SER A 90 -9.86 1.76 -30.33
C SER A 90 -8.80 2.85 -30.48
N ASN A 91 -7.89 2.99 -29.53
CA ASN A 91 -6.93 4.10 -29.47
C ASN A 91 -5.50 3.71 -29.84
N CYS A 92 -5.10 2.47 -29.53
CA CYS A 92 -3.71 2.03 -29.59
C CYS A 92 -3.43 0.91 -30.62
N ALA A 93 -4.47 0.39 -31.30
CA ALA A 93 -4.33 -0.80 -32.16
C ALA A 93 -3.16 -0.71 -33.15
N THR A 94 -2.97 0.43 -33.81
CA THR A 94 -1.88 0.61 -34.79
C THR A 94 -0.51 0.58 -34.13
N ILE A 95 -0.38 1.22 -32.95
CA ILE A 95 0.88 1.31 -32.22
C ILE A 95 1.21 -0.08 -31.65
N CYS A 96 0.23 -0.77 -31.08
CA CYS A 96 0.41 -2.11 -30.52
C CYS A 96 0.67 -3.18 -31.59
N ALA A 97 0.11 -3.03 -32.79
CA ALA A 97 0.31 -4.00 -33.86
C ALA A 97 1.67 -3.85 -34.60
N PHE A 98 2.20 -2.64 -34.67
CA PHE A 98 3.37 -2.33 -35.54
C PHE A 98 4.50 -1.58 -34.80
N GLY A 99 4.27 -1.12 -33.57
CA GLY A 99 5.25 -0.46 -32.71
C GLY A 99 6.04 -1.41 -31.85
N SER A 100 6.83 -0.85 -30.94
CA SER A 100 7.47 -1.60 -29.86
C SER A 100 6.48 -1.88 -28.71
N ALA A 101 6.76 -2.89 -27.88
CA ALA A 101 5.99 -3.16 -26.67
C ALA A 101 5.90 -1.90 -25.79
N ALA A 102 7.04 -1.22 -25.54
CA ALA A 102 7.06 0.00 -24.74
C ALA A 102 6.18 1.13 -25.33
N ALA A 103 6.11 1.29 -26.64
CA ALA A 103 5.24 2.29 -27.25
C ALA A 103 3.76 1.90 -27.14
N CYS A 104 3.44 0.60 -27.17
CA CYS A 104 2.10 0.11 -26.91
C CYS A 104 1.68 0.38 -25.47
N ASP A 105 2.55 0.05 -24.50
CA ASP A 105 2.29 0.27 -23.08
C ASP A 105 2.08 1.75 -22.77
N GLU A 106 2.93 2.63 -23.30
CA GLU A 106 2.78 4.09 -23.16
C GLU A 106 1.45 4.59 -23.72
N CYS A 107 1.01 4.06 -24.87
CA CYS A 107 -0.28 4.42 -25.46
C CYS A 107 -1.45 3.96 -24.60
N VAL A 108 -1.44 2.71 -24.11
CA VAL A 108 -2.51 2.16 -23.25
C VAL A 108 -2.57 2.92 -21.93
N THR A 109 -1.43 3.16 -21.30
CA THR A 109 -1.32 3.96 -20.08
C THR A 109 -1.92 5.35 -20.26
N ALA A 110 -1.53 6.05 -21.31
CA ALA A 110 -1.99 7.42 -21.56
C ALA A 110 -3.49 7.53 -21.88
N ASN A 111 -4.11 6.50 -22.45
CA ASN A 111 -5.48 6.60 -22.96
C ASN A 111 -6.51 5.74 -22.21
N CYS A 112 -6.09 4.65 -21.55
CA CYS A 112 -7.00 3.64 -21.05
C CYS A 112 -6.87 3.38 -19.54
N GLN A 113 -5.68 3.56 -18.97
CA GLN A 113 -5.39 3.22 -17.57
C GLN A 113 -6.34 3.92 -16.60
N ALA A 114 -6.50 5.24 -16.70
CA ALA A 114 -7.35 5.99 -15.76
C ALA A 114 -8.82 5.52 -15.76
N SER A 115 -9.34 5.04 -16.90
CA SER A 115 -10.69 4.49 -16.96
C SER A 115 -10.77 3.06 -16.42
N PHE A 116 -9.70 2.28 -16.54
CA PHE A 116 -9.58 0.98 -15.92
C PHE A 116 -9.51 1.09 -14.39
N GLU A 117 -8.61 1.93 -13.86
CA GLU A 117 -8.48 2.19 -12.43
C GLU A 117 -9.78 2.65 -11.81
N ALA A 118 -10.47 3.60 -12.43
CA ALA A 118 -11.79 4.05 -11.96
C ALA A 118 -12.86 2.94 -11.99
N CYS A 119 -12.82 2.04 -12.98
CA CYS A 119 -13.73 0.89 -13.06
C CYS A 119 -13.39 -0.16 -11.99
N ALA A 120 -12.12 -0.47 -11.83
CA ALA A 120 -11.63 -1.48 -10.90
C ALA A 120 -11.71 -1.02 -9.43
N GLY A 121 -11.73 0.28 -9.18
CA GLY A 121 -11.63 0.85 -7.84
C GLY A 121 -10.20 0.91 -7.33
N ILE A 122 -9.24 1.02 -8.24
CA ILE A 122 -7.83 1.18 -7.90
C ILE A 122 -7.59 2.65 -7.54
N VAL A 123 -7.08 2.86 -6.37
CA VAL A 123 -6.76 4.19 -5.81
C VAL A 123 -5.43 4.14 -5.09
N ASP A 124 -4.75 5.26 -5.02
CA ASP A 124 -3.62 5.55 -4.16
C ASP A 124 -4.09 6.70 -3.26
N ALA A 125 -4.56 6.36 -2.05
CA ALA A 125 -5.29 7.30 -1.22
C ALA A 125 -4.38 8.18 -0.38
N ASP A 126 -3.16 7.74 -0.12
CA ASP A 126 -2.16 8.45 0.68
C ASP A 126 -1.01 9.05 -0.16
N GLU A 127 -1.05 8.83 -1.49
CA GLU A 127 -0.13 9.40 -2.47
C GLU A 127 1.34 8.96 -2.29
N ASP A 128 1.56 7.74 -1.81
CA ASP A 128 2.90 7.18 -1.62
C ASP A 128 3.45 6.45 -2.87
N THR A 129 2.69 6.43 -3.95
CA THR A 129 2.96 5.76 -5.24
C THR A 129 2.61 4.26 -5.28
N HIS A 130 2.08 3.72 -4.20
CA HIS A 130 1.50 2.39 -4.16
C HIS A 130 -0.02 2.54 -4.08
N ASN A 131 -0.73 1.67 -4.74
CA ASN A 131 -2.19 1.71 -4.75
C ASN A 131 -2.75 0.53 -3.94
N ASN A 132 -4.04 0.58 -3.68
CA ASN A 132 -4.76 -0.42 -2.88
C ASN A 132 -4.73 -1.86 -3.43
N ILE A 133 -4.01 -2.16 -4.51
CA ILE A 133 -3.85 -3.54 -5.00
C ILE A 133 -2.90 -4.33 -4.09
N CYS A 134 -1.74 -3.76 -3.77
CA CYS A 134 -0.70 -4.42 -2.98
C CYS A 134 -0.40 -3.70 -1.67
N ASP A 135 -0.93 -2.50 -1.50
CA ASP A 135 -0.76 -1.73 -0.29
C ASP A 135 -1.59 -2.32 0.85
N CYS A 136 -0.98 -2.58 1.97
CA CYS A 136 -1.65 -3.14 3.14
C CYS A 136 -2.38 -2.09 3.99
N ASP A 137 -2.09 -0.81 3.78
CA ASP A 137 -2.84 0.31 4.36
C ASP A 137 -2.76 1.56 3.47
N ASP A 138 -3.54 1.58 2.39
CA ASP A 138 -3.69 2.68 1.40
C ASP A 138 -4.13 4.04 2.01
N GLY A 139 -4.04 4.20 3.30
CA GLY A 139 -4.26 5.44 4.03
C GLY A 139 -3.06 5.86 4.88
N ASN A 140 -1.96 5.13 4.80
CA ASN A 140 -0.76 5.37 5.58
C ASN A 140 0.51 5.32 4.71
N PRO A 141 1.06 6.45 4.27
CA PRO A 141 2.18 6.53 3.33
C PRO A 141 3.50 5.94 3.86
N LEU A 142 3.48 5.26 5.00
CA LEU A 142 4.62 4.54 5.58
C LEU A 142 4.42 3.02 5.55
N GLN A 143 3.28 2.54 5.02
CA GLN A 143 2.95 1.12 4.90
C GLN A 143 2.68 0.75 3.45
N TYR A 144 3.68 0.25 2.76
CA TYR A 144 3.59 -0.22 1.38
C TYR A 144 4.62 -1.33 1.11
N PRO A 145 4.45 -2.14 0.07
CA PRO A 145 5.38 -3.23 -0.25
C PRO A 145 6.82 -2.75 -0.39
N GLY A 146 7.67 -3.19 0.55
CA GLY A 146 9.08 -2.82 0.59
C GLY A 146 9.40 -1.50 1.31
N ALA A 147 8.43 -0.91 2.02
CA ALA A 147 8.68 0.24 2.88
C ALA A 147 9.76 -0.05 3.94
N PRO A 148 10.54 0.96 4.34
CA PRO A 148 11.48 0.79 5.43
C PRO A 148 10.73 0.68 6.77
N GLY A 149 11.18 -0.22 7.65
CA GLY A 149 10.60 -0.32 8.99
C GLY A 149 10.80 0.95 9.82
N THR A 150 9.76 1.37 10.53
CA THR A 150 9.73 2.61 11.32
C THR A 150 9.69 2.40 12.83
N ASN A 151 9.84 1.16 13.31
CA ASN A 151 9.80 0.79 14.73
C ASN A 151 8.48 1.14 15.44
N GLU A 152 7.36 1.16 14.71
CA GLU A 152 6.06 1.55 15.25
C GLU A 152 5.19 0.37 15.66
N GLY A 153 5.67 -0.86 15.48
CA GLY A 153 4.90 -2.07 15.73
C GLY A 153 3.89 -2.35 14.61
N ILE A 154 4.22 -1.93 13.40
CA ILE A 154 3.42 -2.03 12.20
C ILE A 154 4.24 -2.78 11.15
N ASP A 155 3.63 -3.71 10.44
CA ASP A 155 4.21 -4.33 9.24
C ASP A 155 4.23 -3.28 8.12
N ASN A 156 5.34 -2.51 8.05
CA ASN A 156 5.45 -1.41 7.10
C ASN A 156 5.63 -1.91 5.67
N ASN A 157 6.33 -3.03 5.48
CA ASN A 157 6.67 -3.52 4.15
C ASN A 157 5.66 -4.53 3.58
N CYS A 158 4.54 -4.76 4.27
CA CYS A 158 3.42 -5.59 3.85
C CYS A 158 3.80 -7.05 3.53
N ASN A 159 4.82 -7.60 4.18
CA ASN A 159 5.26 -8.98 3.93
C ASN A 159 4.60 -10.02 4.85
N GLY A 160 3.75 -9.58 5.77
CA GLY A 160 3.04 -10.42 6.73
C GLY A 160 3.89 -10.86 7.93
N MET A 161 5.07 -10.28 8.11
CA MET A 161 5.98 -10.55 9.22
C MET A 161 6.40 -9.24 9.89
N MET A 162 6.67 -9.30 11.17
CA MET A 162 7.20 -8.16 11.92
C MET A 162 8.71 -8.33 12.06
N GLU A 163 9.47 -7.57 11.31
CA GLU A 163 10.92 -7.52 11.46
C GLU A 163 11.35 -6.65 12.64
N VAL A 164 12.61 -6.82 13.05
CA VAL A 164 13.19 -6.03 14.18
C VAL A 164 13.11 -4.51 13.90
N SER A 165 13.17 -4.11 12.65
CA SER A 165 13.03 -2.71 12.22
C SER A 165 11.61 -2.17 12.30
N GLU A 166 10.61 -3.03 12.45
CA GLU A 166 9.17 -2.70 12.50
C GLU A 166 8.61 -2.89 13.91
N ILE A 167 9.23 -3.76 14.69
CA ILE A 167 8.84 -3.91 16.09
C ILE A 167 9.03 -2.56 16.77
N ALA A 168 7.92 -2.00 17.31
CA ALA A 168 8.03 -0.85 18.18
C ALA A 168 9.03 -1.21 19.27
N LEU A 169 10.20 -0.63 19.18
CA LEU A 169 11.09 -0.62 20.34
C LEU A 169 10.32 0.16 21.40
N ILE A 170 9.53 -0.56 22.20
CA ILE A 170 9.07 -0.01 23.47
C ILE A 170 10.35 0.55 24.05
N ALA A 171 10.39 1.89 24.25
CA ALA A 171 11.56 2.51 24.84
C ALA A 171 11.92 1.65 26.04
N CYS A 172 12.88 0.77 25.83
CA CYS A 172 13.28 -0.21 26.85
C CYS A 172 14.28 0.53 27.71
N PRO A 173 13.83 1.14 28.81
CA PRO A 173 14.75 1.84 29.66
C PRO A 173 15.80 0.82 30.10
N GLY A 174 17.02 0.98 29.62
CA GLY A 174 18.11 0.08 29.94
C GLY A 174 18.70 -0.70 28.78
N ASP A 175 18.07 -0.77 27.62
CA ASP A 175 18.69 -1.26 26.39
C ASP A 175 19.58 -0.15 25.80
N LEU A 176 20.77 -0.03 26.32
CA LEU A 176 21.70 1.06 25.97
C LEU A 176 22.48 0.79 24.69
N ASN A 177 22.50 -0.45 24.23
CA ASN A 177 23.20 -0.82 23.01
C ASN A 177 22.27 -1.06 21.82
N GLY A 178 20.92 -1.10 22.04
CA GLY A 178 19.91 -1.27 21.01
C GLY A 178 19.82 -2.69 20.45
N ASP A 179 20.22 -3.72 21.24
CA ASP A 179 20.18 -5.11 20.77
C ASP A 179 18.85 -5.81 21.04
N GLY A 180 17.88 -5.12 21.67
CA GLY A 180 16.55 -5.62 21.97
C GLY A 180 16.47 -6.43 23.26
N ILE A 181 17.52 -6.45 24.11
CA ILE A 181 17.54 -7.18 25.37
C ILE A 181 18.30 -6.36 26.40
N VAL A 182 17.69 -6.03 27.52
CA VAL A 182 18.43 -5.44 28.66
C VAL A 182 19.28 -6.51 29.32
N GLY A 183 20.56 -6.50 28.99
CA GLY A 183 21.48 -7.58 29.36
C GLY A 183 22.82 -7.14 29.98
N VAL A 184 23.77 -8.04 29.94
CA VAL A 184 25.11 -7.77 30.46
C VAL A 184 25.84 -6.73 29.59
N SER A 185 25.53 -6.68 28.30
CA SER A 185 26.11 -5.69 27.35
C SER A 185 25.75 -4.27 27.77
N ASP A 186 24.51 -4.04 28.17
CA ASP A 186 24.01 -2.74 28.63
C ASP A 186 24.59 -2.34 29.96
N LEU A 187 24.75 -3.31 30.85
CA LEU A 187 25.44 -3.08 32.13
C LEU A 187 26.88 -2.64 31.89
N VAL A 188 27.57 -3.21 30.89
CA VAL A 188 28.93 -2.78 30.55
C VAL A 188 28.94 -1.36 29.97
N THR A 189 27.97 -1.03 29.12
CA THR A 189 27.78 0.32 28.57
C THR A 189 27.53 1.32 29.69
N PHE A 190 26.59 1.00 30.59
CA PHE A 190 26.27 1.79 31.77
C PHE A 190 27.50 2.06 32.65
N LEU A 191 28.28 1.01 32.93
CA LEU A 191 29.48 1.13 33.77
C LEU A 191 30.55 2.01 33.14
N GLY A 192 30.56 2.12 31.80
CA GLY A 192 31.43 3.04 31.07
C GLY A 192 31.12 4.51 31.33
N ALA A 193 29.86 4.82 31.61
CA ALA A 193 29.38 6.18 31.94
C ALA A 193 29.31 6.45 33.44
N PHE A 194 29.54 5.45 34.30
CA PHE A 194 29.40 5.58 35.76
C PHE A 194 30.28 6.68 36.35
N GLY A 195 29.68 7.61 37.07
CA GLY A 195 30.36 8.77 37.62
C GLY A 195 30.38 9.99 36.68
N CYS A 196 29.74 9.92 35.52
CA CYS A 196 29.51 11.09 34.68
C CYS A 196 28.73 12.15 35.46
N MET A 197 29.09 13.44 35.29
CA MET A 197 28.43 14.61 35.90
C MET A 197 28.14 15.64 34.82
N MET A 198 26.91 16.08 34.72
CA MET A 198 26.37 17.04 33.74
C MET A 198 26.47 16.52 32.29
N ASP A 199 25.42 16.69 31.53
CA ASP A 199 25.27 16.18 30.16
C ASP A 199 25.64 14.68 30.03
N CYS A 200 25.24 13.92 31.03
CA CYS A 200 25.32 12.46 31.01
C CYS A 200 24.30 11.90 30.03
N GLY A 201 24.66 10.96 29.21
CA GLY A 201 23.81 10.39 28.16
C GLY A 201 22.57 9.65 28.69
N PRO A 202 22.08 8.67 27.94
CA PRO A 202 20.89 7.89 28.29
C PRO A 202 21.07 7.01 29.54
N GLU A 203 22.26 6.99 30.12
CA GLU A 203 22.59 6.23 31.33
C GLU A 203 22.13 6.93 32.62
N ASP A 204 21.81 8.24 32.59
CA ASP A 204 21.20 9.00 33.67
C ASP A 204 19.68 8.80 33.63
N PHE A 205 19.20 7.69 34.21
CA PHE A 205 17.79 7.28 34.11
C PHE A 205 16.85 8.14 34.94
N ASN A 206 17.35 8.89 35.91
CA ASN A 206 16.54 9.73 36.81
C ASN A 206 16.67 11.22 36.50
N ASP A 207 17.48 11.59 35.48
CA ASP A 207 17.73 12.97 35.04
C ASP A 207 18.24 13.91 36.15
N ASP A 208 19.00 13.36 37.13
CA ASP A 208 19.56 14.17 38.21
C ASP A 208 20.94 14.79 37.85
N GLY A 209 21.45 14.50 36.67
CA GLY A 209 22.72 14.98 36.14
C GLY A 209 23.93 14.18 36.61
N LEU A 210 23.73 13.01 37.21
CA LEU A 210 24.80 12.14 37.70
C LEU A 210 24.51 10.66 37.45
N VAL A 211 25.31 10.00 36.63
CA VAL A 211 25.23 8.52 36.51
C VAL A 211 25.77 7.85 37.76
N SER A 212 24.92 7.32 38.59
CA SER A 212 25.20 6.88 39.96
C SER A 212 24.66 5.47 40.27
N ALA A 213 24.72 5.10 41.55
CA ALA A 213 24.11 3.86 42.00
C ALA A 213 22.58 3.88 41.92
N ALA A 214 21.93 5.05 41.90
CA ALA A 214 20.48 5.14 41.73
C ALA A 214 20.08 4.65 40.34
N ASP A 215 20.80 5.06 39.30
CA ASP A 215 20.59 4.66 37.91
C ASP A 215 20.92 3.19 37.70
N LEU A 216 21.97 2.71 38.38
CA LEU A 216 22.29 1.28 38.38
C LEU A 216 21.13 0.42 38.90
N VAL A 217 20.52 0.85 40.01
CA VAL A 217 19.36 0.14 40.58
C VAL A 217 18.18 0.16 39.59
N TYR A 218 18.01 1.27 38.87
CA TYR A 218 16.98 1.38 37.84
C TYR A 218 17.25 0.37 36.71
N LEU A 219 18.46 0.36 36.12
CA LEU A 219 18.89 -0.58 35.09
C LEU A 219 18.70 -2.04 35.53
N LEU A 220 19.10 -2.38 36.77
CA LEU A 220 18.98 -3.73 37.29
C LEU A 220 17.52 -4.22 37.38
N GLY A 221 16.56 -3.29 37.48
CA GLY A 221 15.14 -3.60 37.47
C GLY A 221 14.63 -4.14 36.12
N PHE A 222 15.37 -3.88 35.04
CA PHE A 222 15.02 -4.31 33.68
C PHE A 222 15.91 -5.45 33.15
N ILE A 223 16.96 -5.85 33.85
CA ILE A 223 17.85 -6.94 33.41
C ILE A 223 17.00 -8.21 33.14
N GLY A 224 17.19 -8.75 31.91
CA GLY A 224 16.49 -9.92 31.42
C GLY A 224 15.17 -9.62 30.71
N THR A 225 14.79 -8.34 30.55
CA THR A 225 13.64 -7.98 29.73
C THR A 225 14.01 -7.96 28.26
N PHE A 226 13.08 -8.40 27.40
CA PHE A 226 13.15 -8.28 25.97
C PHE A 226 12.36 -7.03 25.57
N CYS A 227 12.89 -6.27 24.64
CA CYS A 227 12.33 -5.02 24.13
C CYS A 227 11.51 -5.24 22.88
#